data_6a5c5e6de565e40028c76703cc1d61d3
#
_entry.id   6a5c5e6de565e40028c76703cc1d61d3
#
_cell.length_a   1.000
_cell.length_b   1.000
_cell.length_c   1.000
_cell.angle_alpha   90.00
_cell.angle_beta   90.00
_cell.angle_gamma   90.00
#
_symmetry.space_group_name_H-M   'P 1'
#
loop_
_entity.id
_entity.type
_entity.pdbx_description
1 polymer ?
#
loop_
_entity_poly.entity_id
_entity_poly.type
_entity_poly.pdbx_seq_one_letter_code
_entity_poly.pdbx_strand_id
1 'polypeptide(L)'
;MNMDEPVKMTCDRIIILAAGRARRMKESAEGVGDRAIWTQDALNRPKPMIRIGSNGEPMLQFILEQSLRAGFTEVTLVIAPDDPLTASFASQWNREGVGEKMRIRCVVQDQPLGTGHAVRCALEQDPVPTGKAWVLCNGDNLPSRSALARLRGMPTGQALLAYDRNHLGLDPAKTMAFAVLEGDGQRIRRIVEKPTAEEVQALETRGPVRVSMNVFRLDAQVLMPFLSQLQPHPTRGELELPTALQAMMDAGYEMEQLDTAEEVLDLTRLQDVTSVRDGMHLIEPFQLEVCASSPLDVHTAARGGAHRVELCAHWECGGLTSPETDIRAALKAGIPVHALVRPRAGHFAYTHEEKSWMTEQIQAVLDAGASRAVVGGLRSDGTWDAELTARWAEEFGGHRLVVHRALDACMDWQGAAAALRESGIRRLLSSGGKEAAWAGRARIRDWMQAGFEVTVGSGVRPQQRADWLGMGIQSFHASCRERKEHATALFDGVHYPVQREAVEEWFVG
;
A
#
# COMPACT_ATOMS: atom_id res chain seq x y z
N MET A 1 -12.63 42.35 -25.85
CA MET A 1 -11.98 42.19 -24.52
C MET A 1 -12.37 40.83 -24.04
N ASN A 2 -11.45 39.86 -24.12
CA ASN A 2 -11.67 38.49 -23.68
C ASN A 2 -11.80 38.48 -22.15
N MET A 3 -12.93 38.01 -21.68
CA MET A 3 -13.17 37.79 -20.26
C MET A 3 -12.29 36.64 -19.81
N ASP A 4 -11.55 36.91 -18.77
CA ASP A 4 -10.53 36.18 -18.03
C ASP A 4 -10.62 34.65 -18.12
N GLU A 5 -9.65 34.02 -18.79
CA GLU A 5 -9.23 32.67 -18.43
C GLU A 5 -8.74 32.73 -16.97
N PRO A 6 -9.25 31.86 -16.10
CA PRO A 6 -8.78 31.84 -14.71
C PRO A 6 -7.28 31.63 -14.68
N VAL A 7 -6.55 32.54 -14.06
CA VAL A 7 -5.09 32.44 -13.89
C VAL A 7 -4.80 31.10 -13.19
N LYS A 8 -4.17 30.20 -13.91
CA LYS A 8 -3.84 28.87 -13.41
C LYS A 8 -2.87 29.01 -12.24
N MET A 9 -3.32 28.70 -11.02
CA MET A 9 -2.47 28.72 -9.82
C MET A 9 -1.43 27.60 -9.89
N THR A 10 -0.15 27.95 -9.81
CA THR A 10 0.93 26.95 -9.69
C THR A 10 0.91 26.31 -8.29
N CYS A 11 1.31 25.05 -8.23
CA CYS A 11 1.34 24.28 -7.01
C CYS A 11 2.62 23.43 -6.96
N ASP A 12 3.68 23.99 -6.41
CA ASP A 12 5.02 23.37 -6.39
C ASP A 12 5.38 22.83 -5.01
N ARG A 13 4.57 23.17 -3.97
CA ARG A 13 4.82 22.83 -2.58
C ARG A 13 3.82 21.80 -2.05
N ILE A 14 4.33 20.84 -1.27
CA ILE A 14 3.53 19.95 -0.42
C ILE A 14 3.91 20.16 1.06
N ILE A 15 2.89 20.26 1.92
CA ILE A 15 3.04 20.29 3.38
C ILE A 15 2.71 18.91 3.93
N ILE A 16 3.62 18.32 4.72
CA ILE A 16 3.46 16.99 5.31
C ILE A 16 3.37 17.15 6.84
N LEU A 17 2.27 16.70 7.44
CA LEU A 17 2.06 16.75 8.88
C LEU A 17 2.69 15.54 9.56
N ALA A 18 3.86 15.73 10.18
CA ALA A 18 4.66 14.69 10.83
C ALA A 18 4.75 14.84 12.37
N ALA A 19 4.16 15.90 12.96
CA ALA A 19 4.24 16.19 14.39
C ALA A 19 3.32 15.34 15.29
N GLY A 20 2.60 14.36 14.75
CA GLY A 20 1.64 13.53 15.49
C GLY A 20 2.29 12.64 16.56
N ARG A 21 1.68 12.57 17.77
CA ARG A 21 2.19 11.81 18.93
C ARG A 21 2.19 10.28 18.77
N ALA A 22 1.69 9.74 17.68
CA ALA A 22 1.60 8.29 17.37
C ALA A 22 0.90 7.45 18.48
N ARG A 23 -0.05 8.05 19.23
CA ARG A 23 -0.65 7.44 20.42
C ARG A 23 -1.25 6.06 20.13
N ARG A 24 -2.14 5.93 19.14
CA ARG A 24 -2.77 4.64 18.76
C ARG A 24 -1.75 3.58 18.31
N MET A 25 -0.65 4.01 17.68
CA MET A 25 0.45 3.13 17.29
C MET A 25 1.16 2.56 18.52
N LYS A 26 1.51 3.43 19.49
CA LYS A 26 2.17 3.03 20.73
C LYS A 26 1.27 2.13 21.58
N GLU A 27 0.02 2.50 21.79
CA GLU A 27 -0.99 1.69 22.50
C GLU A 27 -1.16 0.29 21.89
N SER A 28 -1.14 0.17 20.57
CA SER A 28 -1.25 -1.13 19.87
C SER A 28 0.04 -1.96 19.91
N ALA A 29 1.18 -1.36 20.21
CA ALA A 29 2.47 -2.02 20.33
C ALA A 29 2.81 -2.41 21.79
N GLU A 30 2.17 -1.76 22.78
CA GLU A 30 2.34 -2.07 24.19
C GLU A 30 1.83 -3.47 24.52
N GLY A 31 2.64 -4.28 25.20
CA GLY A 31 2.30 -5.66 25.57
C GLY A 31 2.48 -6.71 24.48
N VAL A 32 2.86 -6.31 23.26
CA VAL A 32 3.25 -7.27 22.22
C VAL A 32 4.65 -7.76 22.52
N GLY A 33 4.77 -9.03 22.94
CA GLY A 33 6.04 -9.65 23.30
C GLY A 33 6.98 -9.93 22.11
N ASP A 34 6.62 -9.45 20.91
CA ASP A 34 7.40 -9.62 19.70
C ASP A 34 8.55 -8.60 19.65
N ARG A 35 9.77 -9.12 19.36
CA ARG A 35 10.97 -8.30 19.16
C ARG A 35 11.15 -7.87 17.69
N ALA A 36 10.12 -7.95 16.88
CA ALA A 36 10.17 -7.50 15.51
C ALA A 36 10.58 -6.02 15.44
N ILE A 37 11.33 -5.65 14.41
CA ILE A 37 11.89 -4.31 14.26
C ILE A 37 10.81 -3.22 14.24
N TRP A 38 9.64 -3.52 13.67
CA TRP A 38 8.50 -2.60 13.60
C TRP A 38 7.78 -2.40 14.94
N THR A 39 7.77 -3.41 15.84
CA THR A 39 7.26 -3.22 17.20
C THR A 39 8.13 -2.21 17.96
N GLN A 40 9.45 -2.32 17.81
CA GLN A 40 10.40 -1.37 18.38
C GLN A 40 10.24 0.03 17.73
N ASP A 41 10.04 0.09 16.43
CA ASP A 41 9.81 1.35 15.72
C ASP A 41 8.50 2.01 16.17
N ALA A 42 7.41 1.24 16.32
CA ALA A 42 6.11 1.74 16.76
C ALA A 42 6.17 2.38 18.16
N LEU A 43 7.01 1.85 19.04
CA LEU A 43 7.22 2.39 20.40
C LEU A 43 8.12 3.62 20.43
N ASN A 44 9.17 3.64 19.58
CA ASN A 44 10.30 4.56 19.75
C ASN A 44 10.43 5.61 18.63
N ARG A 45 9.69 5.50 17.53
CA ARG A 45 9.80 6.41 16.39
C ARG A 45 8.52 7.20 16.14
N PRO A 46 8.62 8.42 15.59
CA PRO A 46 7.47 9.08 14.97
C PRO A 46 6.90 8.21 13.83
N LYS A 47 5.59 8.24 13.63
CA LYS A 47 4.93 7.41 12.58
C LYS A 47 5.57 7.52 11.21
N PRO A 48 5.91 8.73 10.69
CA PRO A 48 6.54 8.86 9.37
C PRO A 48 7.92 8.20 9.30
N MET A 49 8.55 7.96 10.45
CA MET A 49 9.88 7.35 10.56
C MET A 49 9.85 5.84 10.86
N ILE A 50 8.67 5.23 10.90
CA ILE A 50 8.53 3.76 11.00
C ILE A 50 9.04 3.15 9.69
N ARG A 51 9.92 2.16 9.82
CA ARG A 51 10.55 1.48 8.68
C ARG A 51 9.57 0.51 8.04
N ILE A 52 9.14 0.82 6.83
CA ILE A 52 8.22 0.01 6.04
C ILE A 52 8.84 -0.57 4.77
N GLY A 53 9.90 0.05 4.27
CA GLY A 53 10.63 -0.42 3.09
C GLY A 53 11.43 -1.70 3.35
N SER A 54 11.79 -2.40 2.28
CA SER A 54 12.55 -3.66 2.33
C SER A 54 13.95 -3.50 2.88
N ASN A 55 14.59 -2.36 2.65
CA ASN A 55 15.94 -2.04 3.15
C ASN A 55 15.90 -1.16 4.43
N GLY A 56 14.73 -1.05 5.06
CA GLY A 56 14.56 -0.25 6.27
C GLY A 56 14.26 1.23 6.01
N GLU A 57 13.82 1.58 4.82
CA GLU A 57 13.40 2.93 4.49
C GLU A 57 12.13 3.31 5.28
N PRO A 58 12.08 4.54 5.84
CA PRO A 58 10.94 5.01 6.57
C PRO A 58 9.77 5.39 5.63
N MET A 59 8.53 5.37 6.14
CA MET A 59 7.35 5.79 5.40
C MET A 59 7.49 7.18 4.77
N LEU A 60 8.13 8.11 5.48
CA LEU A 60 8.38 9.47 4.99
C LEU A 60 9.15 9.48 3.67
N GLN A 61 10.13 8.59 3.48
CA GLN A 61 10.88 8.51 2.23
C GLN A 61 9.95 8.26 1.05
N PHE A 62 9.02 7.32 1.18
CA PHE A 62 8.09 7.00 0.09
C PHE A 62 7.10 8.13 -0.18
N ILE A 63 6.62 8.83 0.85
CA ILE A 63 5.79 10.04 0.67
C ILE A 63 6.55 11.10 -0.13
N LEU A 64 7.83 11.32 0.18
CA LEU A 64 8.69 12.28 -0.52
C LEU A 64 8.95 11.85 -1.97
N GLU A 65 9.22 10.57 -2.20
CA GLU A 65 9.44 10.05 -3.55
C GLU A 65 8.19 10.15 -4.43
N GLN A 66 6.99 9.82 -3.89
CA GLN A 66 5.74 10.01 -4.61
C GLN A 66 5.50 11.50 -4.92
N SER A 67 5.79 12.39 -3.96
CA SER A 67 5.68 13.83 -4.15
C SER A 67 6.63 14.34 -5.24
N LEU A 68 7.89 13.92 -5.21
CA LEU A 68 8.88 14.27 -6.25
C LEU A 68 8.43 13.79 -7.64
N ARG A 69 7.99 12.54 -7.75
CA ARG A 69 7.48 11.94 -9.00
C ARG A 69 6.18 12.60 -9.49
N ALA A 70 5.39 13.18 -8.58
CA ALA A 70 4.21 13.99 -8.92
C ALA A 70 4.57 15.42 -9.35
N GLY A 71 5.85 15.80 -9.26
CA GLY A 71 6.39 17.06 -9.73
C GLY A 71 6.45 18.18 -8.69
N PHE A 72 6.32 17.87 -7.39
CA PHE A 72 6.60 18.85 -6.34
C PHE A 72 8.12 19.10 -6.23
N THR A 73 8.48 20.34 -5.94
CA THR A 73 9.87 20.77 -5.79
C THR A 73 10.18 21.34 -4.40
N GLU A 74 9.14 21.60 -3.60
CA GLU A 74 9.26 22.11 -2.24
C GLU A 74 8.42 21.27 -1.27
N VAL A 75 8.99 20.98 -0.12
CA VAL A 75 8.32 20.30 1.00
C VAL A 75 8.46 21.13 2.25
N THR A 76 7.35 21.41 2.92
CA THR A 76 7.33 21.89 4.29
C THR A 76 6.94 20.71 5.20
N LEU A 77 7.87 20.25 6.03
CA LEU A 77 7.68 19.13 6.94
C LEU A 77 7.42 19.65 8.35
N VAL A 78 6.20 19.44 8.84
CA VAL A 78 5.82 19.87 10.21
C VAL A 78 6.21 18.78 11.18
N ILE A 79 7.14 19.08 12.10
CA ILE A 79 7.69 18.13 13.06
C ILE A 79 7.43 18.57 14.50
N ALA A 80 7.52 17.63 15.45
CA ALA A 80 7.51 17.95 16.88
C ALA A 80 8.84 18.59 17.32
N PRO A 81 8.88 19.38 18.41
CA PRO A 81 10.10 20.03 18.89
C PRO A 81 11.23 19.05 19.27
N ASP A 82 10.86 17.86 19.72
CA ASP A 82 11.74 16.79 20.22
C ASP A 82 11.87 15.64 19.21
N ASP A 83 11.79 15.95 17.91
CA ASP A 83 11.94 14.94 16.84
C ASP A 83 13.24 15.13 16.03
N PRO A 84 14.42 14.80 16.63
CA PRO A 84 15.70 14.89 15.91
C PRO A 84 15.83 13.86 14.80
N LEU A 85 15.07 12.76 14.84
CA LEU A 85 15.15 11.71 13.84
C LEU A 85 14.61 12.18 12.49
N THR A 86 13.42 12.77 12.46
CA THR A 86 12.83 13.33 11.25
C THR A 86 13.61 14.55 10.75
N ALA A 87 14.11 15.42 11.64
CA ALA A 87 14.94 16.56 11.27
C ALA A 87 16.27 16.12 10.64
N SER A 88 16.93 15.09 11.18
CA SER A 88 18.16 14.53 10.64
C SER A 88 17.93 13.91 9.25
N PHE A 89 16.84 13.17 9.07
CA PHE A 89 16.44 12.60 7.79
C PHE A 89 16.23 13.68 6.72
N ALA A 90 15.50 14.75 7.03
CA ALA A 90 15.29 15.89 6.13
C ALA A 90 16.61 16.58 5.75
N SER A 91 17.52 16.73 6.72
CA SER A 91 18.85 17.28 6.49
C SER A 91 19.72 16.40 5.59
N GLN A 92 19.62 15.08 5.75
CA GLN A 92 20.30 14.12 4.87
C GLN A 92 19.76 14.17 3.45
N TRP A 93 18.43 14.16 3.26
CA TRP A 93 17.76 14.31 1.97
C TRP A 93 18.25 15.54 1.21
N ASN A 94 18.33 16.69 1.89
CA ASN A 94 18.80 17.94 1.27
C ASN A 94 20.27 17.94 0.86
N ARG A 95 21.12 17.10 1.48
CA ARG A 95 22.54 16.95 1.12
C ARG A 95 22.79 15.98 -0.02
N GLU A 96 21.90 15.01 -0.20
CA GLU A 96 21.96 14.06 -1.30
C GLU A 96 21.46 14.72 -2.59
N GLY A 97 21.85 14.23 -3.77
CA GLY A 97 21.47 14.84 -5.07
C GLY A 97 19.96 14.92 -5.33
N VAL A 98 19.15 14.25 -4.52
CA VAL A 98 17.69 14.36 -4.53
C VAL A 98 17.24 15.73 -4.03
N GLY A 99 17.97 16.34 -3.09
CA GLY A 99 17.67 17.67 -2.55
C GLY A 99 17.79 18.80 -3.59
N GLU A 100 18.54 18.59 -4.67
CA GLU A 100 18.57 19.53 -5.80
C GLU A 100 17.25 19.55 -6.59
N LYS A 101 16.50 18.43 -6.59
CA LYS A 101 15.22 18.31 -7.31
C LYS A 101 14.01 18.67 -6.43
N MET A 102 14.10 18.40 -5.14
CA MET A 102 13.04 18.70 -4.18
C MET A 102 13.61 19.01 -2.81
N ARG A 103 13.41 20.23 -2.32
CA ARG A 103 13.96 20.74 -1.06
C ARG A 103 12.98 20.62 0.09
N ILE A 104 13.46 20.12 1.22
CA ILE A 104 12.67 19.99 2.47
C ILE A 104 13.04 21.12 3.43
N ARG A 105 12.03 21.79 3.99
CA ARG A 105 12.12 22.70 5.14
C ARG A 105 11.36 22.11 6.31
N CYS A 106 11.99 22.00 7.46
CA CYS A 106 11.33 21.59 8.70
C CYS A 106 10.74 22.82 9.39
N VAL A 107 9.51 22.67 9.86
CA VAL A 107 8.75 23.65 10.66
C VAL A 107 8.37 22.96 11.95
N VAL A 108 8.51 23.64 13.08
CA VAL A 108 8.21 23.06 14.39
C VAL A 108 6.79 23.43 14.82
N GLN A 109 6.00 22.40 15.13
CA GLN A 109 4.75 22.56 15.87
C GLN A 109 5.08 22.46 17.37
N ASP A 110 5.26 23.60 18.03
CA ASP A 110 5.70 23.70 19.43
C ASP A 110 4.74 23.05 20.43
N GLN A 111 3.43 23.07 20.13
CA GLN A 111 2.39 22.43 20.93
C GLN A 111 1.49 21.57 20.07
N PRO A 112 1.15 20.33 20.50
CA PRO A 112 0.35 19.39 19.71
C PRO A 112 -1.16 19.71 19.81
N LEU A 113 -1.54 20.90 19.35
CA LEU A 113 -2.92 21.40 19.42
C LEU A 113 -3.80 20.99 18.25
N GLY A 114 -3.41 19.98 17.46
CA GLY A 114 -4.21 19.45 16.36
C GLY A 114 -3.73 19.87 14.97
N THR A 115 -4.44 19.38 13.93
CA THR A 115 -4.05 19.53 12.53
C THR A 115 -4.16 20.95 12.01
N GLY A 116 -5.16 21.71 12.45
CA GLY A 116 -5.31 23.13 12.09
C GLY A 116 -4.15 23.98 12.65
N HIS A 117 -3.71 23.70 13.89
CA HIS A 117 -2.53 24.34 14.46
C HIS A 117 -1.26 24.00 13.70
N ALA A 118 -1.08 22.73 13.31
CA ALA A 118 0.07 22.31 12.53
C ALA A 118 0.18 23.04 11.18
N VAL A 119 -0.95 23.17 10.46
CA VAL A 119 -1.03 23.93 9.21
C VAL A 119 -0.74 25.41 9.44
N ARG A 120 -1.27 26.01 10.51
CA ARG A 120 -0.98 27.41 10.85
C ARG A 120 0.51 27.61 11.11
N CYS A 121 1.16 26.77 11.91
CA CYS A 121 2.60 26.82 12.14
C CYS A 121 3.40 26.72 10.82
N ALA A 122 2.98 25.83 9.90
CA ALA A 122 3.63 25.70 8.60
C ALA A 122 3.57 27.00 7.80
N LEU A 123 2.40 27.60 7.69
CA LEU A 123 2.18 28.80 6.89
C LEU A 123 2.80 30.07 7.51
N GLU A 124 2.91 30.14 8.84
CA GLU A 124 3.57 31.24 9.55
C GLU A 124 5.10 31.19 9.46
N GLN A 125 5.70 29.98 9.60
CA GLN A 125 7.17 29.81 9.60
C GLN A 125 7.75 29.63 8.19
N ASP A 126 6.97 29.13 7.22
CA ASP A 126 7.35 28.94 5.82
C ASP A 126 6.23 29.38 4.88
N PRO A 127 6.00 30.70 4.72
CA PRO A 127 4.88 31.24 3.97
C PRO A 127 4.82 30.77 2.52
N VAL A 128 3.62 30.47 2.04
CA VAL A 128 3.37 30.20 0.62
C VAL A 128 3.17 31.53 -0.11
N PRO A 129 3.87 31.79 -1.23
CA PRO A 129 3.72 33.02 -1.99
C PRO A 129 2.28 33.22 -2.49
N THR A 130 1.86 34.49 -2.58
CA THR A 130 0.57 34.89 -3.15
C THR A 130 0.37 34.34 -4.57
N GLY A 131 -0.82 33.82 -4.85
CA GLY A 131 -1.16 33.26 -6.16
C GLY A 131 -0.62 31.83 -6.38
N LYS A 132 -0.06 31.21 -5.36
CA LYS A 132 0.33 29.81 -5.37
C LYS A 132 -0.56 28.97 -4.44
N ALA A 133 -0.98 27.82 -4.95
CA ALA A 133 -1.57 26.76 -4.12
C ALA A 133 -0.50 25.83 -3.58
N TRP A 134 -0.87 25.07 -2.57
CA TRP A 134 -0.05 24.02 -1.97
C TRP A 134 -0.91 22.79 -1.66
N VAL A 135 -0.27 21.61 -1.56
CA VAL A 135 -0.94 20.39 -1.20
C VAL A 135 -0.62 20.03 0.25
N LEU A 136 -1.59 19.50 0.96
CA LEU A 136 -1.43 18.94 2.31
C LEU A 136 -1.61 17.43 2.27
N CYS A 137 -0.79 16.70 3.02
CA CYS A 137 -1.07 15.33 3.40
C CYS A 137 -0.55 15.03 4.82
N ASN A 138 -1.08 13.96 5.41
CA ASN A 138 -0.55 13.45 6.68
C ASN A 138 0.72 12.63 6.45
N GLY A 139 1.61 12.58 7.45
CA GLY A 139 2.83 11.77 7.40
C GLY A 139 2.62 10.28 7.71
N ASP A 140 1.38 9.84 7.92
CA ASP A 140 1.01 8.45 8.13
C ASP A 140 0.11 7.87 7.03
N ASN A 141 -0.17 8.65 5.99
CA ASN A 141 -0.88 8.23 4.78
C ASN A 141 0.03 8.36 3.56
N LEU A 142 -0.08 7.41 2.65
CA LEU A 142 0.73 7.41 1.44
C LEU A 142 -0.16 7.54 0.19
N PRO A 143 -0.42 8.78 -0.26
CA PRO A 143 -1.15 9.02 -1.49
C PRO A 143 -0.34 8.55 -2.69
N SER A 144 -1.01 8.05 -3.74
CA SER A 144 -0.33 7.65 -4.96
C SER A 144 0.24 8.86 -5.72
N ARG A 145 1.27 8.60 -6.55
CA ARG A 145 1.79 9.58 -7.49
C ARG A 145 0.68 10.18 -8.38
N SER A 146 -0.22 9.33 -8.89
CA SER A 146 -1.31 9.73 -9.77
C SER A 146 -2.24 10.71 -9.08
N ALA A 147 -2.71 10.38 -7.88
CA ALA A 147 -3.59 11.23 -7.08
C ALA A 147 -2.94 12.60 -6.78
N LEU A 148 -1.68 12.60 -6.33
CA LEU A 148 -0.92 13.82 -6.06
C LEU A 148 -0.71 14.67 -7.32
N ALA A 149 -0.37 14.07 -8.47
CA ALA A 149 -0.18 14.81 -9.73
C ALA A 149 -1.49 15.42 -10.24
N ARG A 150 -2.61 14.71 -10.14
CA ARG A 150 -3.94 15.21 -10.49
C ARG A 150 -4.31 16.41 -9.61
N LEU A 151 -4.15 16.30 -8.30
CA LEU A 151 -4.46 17.38 -7.35
C LEU A 151 -3.54 18.60 -7.57
N ARG A 152 -2.24 18.38 -7.81
CA ARG A 152 -1.28 19.43 -8.16
C ARG A 152 -1.67 20.15 -9.45
N GLY A 153 -2.19 19.45 -10.44
CA GLY A 153 -2.54 19.98 -11.78
C GLY A 153 -3.85 20.75 -11.86
N MET A 154 -4.66 20.77 -10.80
CA MET A 154 -5.95 21.49 -10.82
C MET A 154 -5.78 23.00 -11.02
N PRO A 155 -6.70 23.65 -11.75
CA PRO A 155 -6.59 25.08 -12.01
C PRO A 155 -7.00 25.96 -10.82
N THR A 156 -7.82 25.42 -9.92
CA THR A 156 -8.41 26.16 -8.79
C THR A 156 -7.56 26.06 -7.53
N GLY A 157 -7.85 26.93 -6.53
CA GLY A 157 -7.13 27.01 -5.27
C GLY A 157 -7.48 25.90 -4.27
N GLN A 158 -8.77 25.51 -4.18
CA GLN A 158 -9.29 24.62 -3.15
C GLN A 158 -9.83 23.33 -3.78
N ALA A 159 -9.24 22.19 -3.41
CA ALA A 159 -9.72 20.86 -3.80
C ALA A 159 -9.31 19.81 -2.77
N LEU A 160 -9.99 18.68 -2.75
CA LEU A 160 -9.59 17.52 -1.96
C LEU A 160 -9.70 16.21 -2.75
N LEU A 161 -8.90 15.23 -2.38
CA LEU A 161 -9.05 13.85 -2.85
C LEU A 161 -10.21 13.19 -2.11
N ALA A 162 -11.23 12.81 -2.85
CA ALA A 162 -12.41 12.11 -2.36
C ALA A 162 -12.28 10.62 -2.70
N TYR A 163 -11.86 9.84 -1.72
CA TYR A 163 -11.63 8.40 -1.90
C TYR A 163 -12.93 7.63 -1.85
N ASP A 164 -13.11 6.68 -2.75
CA ASP A 164 -14.19 5.72 -2.65
C ASP A 164 -13.92 4.77 -1.47
N ARG A 165 -14.80 4.80 -0.45
CA ARG A 165 -14.63 4.01 0.78
C ARG A 165 -14.41 2.53 0.52
N ASN A 166 -15.08 1.97 -0.51
CA ASN A 166 -15.02 0.55 -0.83
C ASN A 166 -13.76 0.13 -1.59
N HIS A 167 -12.97 1.10 -2.08
CA HIS A 167 -11.76 0.87 -2.86
C HIS A 167 -10.46 1.25 -2.12
N LEU A 168 -10.55 1.61 -0.84
CA LEU A 168 -9.37 1.99 -0.05
C LEU A 168 -8.38 0.85 0.22
N GLY A 169 -8.78 -0.41 0.04
CA GLY A 169 -7.94 -1.57 0.39
C GLY A 169 -7.76 -1.78 1.90
N LEU A 170 -8.54 -1.10 2.74
CA LEU A 170 -8.47 -1.12 4.20
C LEU A 170 -9.63 -1.93 4.81
N ASP A 171 -9.42 -2.38 6.07
CA ASP A 171 -10.47 -3.04 6.84
C ASP A 171 -11.74 -2.16 6.91
N PRO A 172 -12.94 -2.71 6.60
CA PRO A 172 -14.19 -1.98 6.69
C PRO A 172 -14.43 -1.32 8.05
N ALA A 173 -14.08 -1.96 9.16
CA ALA A 173 -14.20 -1.39 10.50
C ALA A 173 -13.33 -0.14 10.69
N LYS A 174 -12.16 -0.10 10.04
CA LYS A 174 -11.26 1.06 10.03
C LYS A 174 -11.84 2.20 9.19
N THR A 175 -12.39 1.89 8.03
CA THR A 175 -12.94 2.89 7.09
C THR A 175 -14.20 3.58 7.63
N MET A 176 -14.95 2.96 8.53
CA MET A 176 -16.09 3.57 9.22
C MET A 176 -15.71 4.76 10.12
N ALA A 177 -14.45 4.84 10.53
CA ALA A 177 -13.97 5.93 11.39
C ALA A 177 -13.49 7.16 10.60
N PHE A 178 -13.43 7.10 9.27
CA PHE A 178 -12.98 8.21 8.44
C PHE A 178 -14.07 9.26 8.25
N ALA A 179 -13.65 10.52 8.08
CA ALA A 179 -14.57 11.58 7.74
C ALA A 179 -15.23 11.32 6.38
N VAL A 180 -16.57 11.37 6.34
CA VAL A 180 -17.31 11.26 5.09
C VAL A 180 -17.55 12.62 4.46
N LEU A 181 -17.66 12.64 3.14
CA LEU A 181 -17.80 13.83 2.34
C LEU A 181 -19.22 13.93 1.78
N GLU A 182 -19.88 15.04 2.01
CA GLU A 182 -21.16 15.37 1.41
C GLU A 182 -20.97 16.44 0.34
N GLY A 183 -21.52 16.21 -0.84
CA GLY A 183 -21.40 17.11 -1.97
C GLY A 183 -22.27 16.69 -3.14
N ASP A 184 -22.07 17.33 -4.29
CA ASP A 184 -22.82 17.10 -5.54
C ASP A 184 -22.01 16.27 -6.57
N GLY A 185 -20.87 15.70 -6.16
CA GLY A 185 -19.95 14.95 -7.01
C GLY A 185 -18.92 15.82 -7.73
N GLN A 186 -19.08 17.13 -7.72
CA GLN A 186 -18.08 18.11 -8.21
C GLN A 186 -17.54 18.96 -7.08
N ARG A 187 -18.37 19.29 -6.10
CA ARG A 187 -18.05 20.19 -4.98
C ARG A 187 -18.44 19.58 -3.67
N ILE A 188 -17.56 19.73 -2.69
CA ILE A 188 -17.82 19.36 -1.31
C ILE A 188 -18.61 20.48 -0.63
N ARG A 189 -19.64 20.11 0.12
CA ARG A 189 -20.47 20.99 0.94
C ARG A 189 -20.21 20.82 2.42
N ARG A 190 -19.87 19.57 2.82
CA ARG A 190 -19.66 19.24 4.23
C ARG A 190 -18.66 18.12 4.39
N ILE A 191 -17.83 18.24 5.43
CA ILE A 191 -16.90 17.20 5.91
C ILE A 191 -17.44 16.74 7.26
N VAL A 192 -17.95 15.50 7.34
CA VAL A 192 -18.56 14.94 8.55
C VAL A 192 -17.52 14.06 9.25
N GLU A 193 -16.94 14.58 10.32
CA GLU A 193 -16.01 13.85 11.16
C GLU A 193 -16.73 12.81 12.03
N LYS A 194 -16.23 11.58 12.08
CA LYS A 194 -16.80 10.47 12.85
C LYS A 194 -18.32 10.31 12.62
N PRO A 195 -18.71 10.03 11.36
CA PRO A 195 -20.14 9.92 11.01
C PRO A 195 -20.82 8.81 11.81
N THR A 196 -22.11 8.99 12.07
CA THR A 196 -22.94 7.91 12.61
C THR A 196 -23.27 6.87 11.54
N ALA A 197 -23.73 5.69 11.95
CA ALA A 197 -24.13 4.66 10.99
C ALA A 197 -25.30 5.13 10.12
N GLU A 198 -26.23 5.92 10.67
CA GLU A 198 -27.37 6.49 9.97
C GLU A 198 -26.92 7.51 8.91
N GLU A 199 -25.95 8.39 9.23
CA GLU A 199 -25.38 9.36 8.28
C GLU A 199 -24.70 8.64 7.10
N VAL A 200 -23.93 7.59 7.40
CA VAL A 200 -23.29 6.76 6.36
C VAL A 200 -24.33 6.08 5.47
N GLN A 201 -25.34 5.44 6.07
CA GLN A 201 -26.40 4.76 5.34
C GLN A 201 -27.19 5.73 4.45
N ALA A 202 -27.44 6.94 4.92
CA ALA A 202 -28.12 7.97 4.12
C ALA A 202 -27.28 8.40 2.89
N LEU A 203 -25.95 8.38 2.99
CA LEU A 203 -25.07 8.65 1.86
C LEU A 203 -25.02 7.47 0.88
N GLU A 204 -25.01 6.23 1.36
CA GLU A 204 -25.01 5.01 0.53
C GLU A 204 -26.23 4.94 -0.41
N THR A 205 -27.38 5.47 0.02
CA THR A 205 -28.58 5.55 -0.85
C THR A 205 -28.43 6.50 -2.03
N ARG A 206 -27.46 7.44 -1.98
CA ARG A 206 -27.20 8.45 -3.01
C ARG A 206 -26.06 8.07 -3.95
N GLY A 207 -25.29 7.02 -3.63
CA GLY A 207 -24.17 6.55 -4.42
C GLY A 207 -22.97 6.11 -3.58
N PRO A 208 -21.80 5.93 -4.20
CA PRO A 208 -20.58 5.53 -3.47
C PRO A 208 -20.21 6.56 -2.40
N VAL A 209 -20.01 6.10 -1.16
CA VAL A 209 -19.60 6.97 -0.05
C VAL A 209 -18.15 7.42 -0.28
N ARG A 210 -17.95 8.73 -0.25
CA ARG A 210 -16.64 9.36 -0.34
C ARG A 210 -16.10 9.68 1.04
N VAL A 211 -14.81 9.41 1.25
CA VAL A 211 -14.12 9.69 2.51
C VAL A 211 -12.89 10.56 2.29
N SER A 212 -12.53 11.31 3.32
CA SER A 212 -11.30 12.12 3.34
C SER A 212 -10.16 11.34 3.98
N MET A 213 -9.01 11.33 3.31
CA MET A 213 -7.72 10.87 3.85
C MET A 213 -6.79 12.06 4.17
N ASN A 214 -7.37 13.23 4.36
CA ASN A 214 -6.64 14.50 4.64
C ASN A 214 -5.61 14.86 3.56
N VAL A 215 -5.97 14.70 2.30
CA VAL A 215 -5.16 15.14 1.17
C VAL A 215 -5.89 16.27 0.45
N PHE A 216 -5.38 17.49 0.62
CA PHE A 216 -6.02 18.72 0.16
C PHE A 216 -5.08 19.54 -0.73
N ARG A 217 -5.63 20.26 -1.72
CA ARG A 217 -5.00 21.40 -2.36
C ARG A 217 -5.64 22.66 -1.82
N LEU A 218 -4.84 23.63 -1.40
CA LEU A 218 -5.32 24.81 -0.68
C LEU A 218 -4.58 26.08 -1.11
N ASP A 219 -5.26 27.22 -1.01
CA ASP A 219 -4.69 28.56 -1.10
C ASP A 219 -4.50 29.12 0.32
N ALA A 220 -3.27 29.49 0.66
CA ALA A 220 -2.93 29.99 1.98
C ALA A 220 -3.67 31.32 2.32
N GLN A 221 -3.88 32.20 1.34
CA GLN A 221 -4.55 33.49 1.58
C GLN A 221 -6.03 33.31 1.90
N VAL A 222 -6.66 32.33 1.28
CA VAL A 222 -8.07 32.00 1.56
C VAL A 222 -8.22 31.30 2.91
N LEU A 223 -7.30 30.38 3.25
CA LEU A 223 -7.44 29.53 4.43
C LEU A 223 -6.98 30.21 5.73
N MET A 224 -5.92 31.04 5.69
CA MET A 224 -5.33 31.64 6.92
C MET A 224 -6.31 32.40 7.81
N PRO A 225 -7.27 33.21 7.31
CA PRO A 225 -8.26 33.86 8.17
C PRO A 225 -9.07 32.88 9.01
N PHE A 226 -9.42 31.72 8.47
CA PHE A 226 -10.19 30.67 9.16
C PHE A 226 -9.33 29.89 10.16
N LEU A 227 -8.07 29.60 9.84
CA LEU A 227 -7.12 29.00 10.77
C LEU A 227 -6.86 29.89 11.98
N SER A 228 -6.77 31.20 11.79
CA SER A 228 -6.52 32.16 12.86
C SER A 228 -7.71 32.30 13.82
N GLN A 229 -8.92 31.98 13.38
CA GLN A 229 -10.16 32.07 14.16
C GLN A 229 -10.55 30.72 14.82
N LEU A 230 -9.79 29.63 14.56
CA LEU A 230 -10.10 28.31 15.12
C LEU A 230 -10.18 28.36 16.64
N GLN A 231 -11.23 27.78 17.17
CA GLN A 231 -11.40 27.52 18.60
C GLN A 231 -11.08 26.06 18.92
N PRO A 232 -10.53 25.77 20.09
CA PRO A 232 -10.32 24.38 20.51
C PRO A 232 -11.64 23.58 20.54
N HIS A 233 -11.59 22.37 20.01
CA HIS A 233 -12.75 21.48 20.05
C HIS A 233 -13.18 21.23 21.53
N PRO A 234 -14.47 21.35 21.87
CA PRO A 234 -14.93 21.36 23.27
C PRO A 234 -14.50 20.15 24.10
N THR A 235 -14.42 18.99 23.47
CA THR A 235 -14.10 17.71 24.16
C THR A 235 -12.63 17.31 24.02
N ARG A 236 -11.97 17.65 22.89
CA ARG A 236 -10.60 17.21 22.58
C ARG A 236 -9.54 18.27 22.80
N GLY A 237 -9.94 19.54 22.89
CA GLY A 237 -9.02 20.67 23.02
C GLY A 237 -8.15 20.94 21.79
N GLU A 238 -8.44 20.31 20.65
CA GLU A 238 -7.66 20.40 19.42
C GLU A 238 -8.22 21.44 18.46
N LEU A 239 -7.34 22.15 17.76
CA LEU A 239 -7.65 23.04 16.65
C LEU A 239 -7.66 22.20 15.37
N GLU A 240 -8.83 21.88 14.87
CA GLU A 240 -9.01 20.90 13.80
C GLU A 240 -9.09 21.56 12.44
N LEU A 241 -8.31 21.06 11.47
CA LEU A 241 -8.32 21.56 10.11
C LEU A 241 -9.71 21.44 9.43
N PRO A 242 -10.46 20.33 9.55
CA PRO A 242 -11.79 20.21 8.98
C PRO A 242 -12.74 21.31 9.43
N THR A 243 -12.63 21.81 10.67
CA THR A 243 -13.43 22.93 11.18
C THR A 243 -13.12 24.23 10.42
N ALA A 244 -11.84 24.52 10.14
CA ALA A 244 -11.45 25.69 9.34
C ALA A 244 -11.92 25.57 7.89
N LEU A 245 -11.82 24.38 7.30
CA LEU A 245 -12.30 24.11 5.93
C LEU A 245 -13.82 24.26 5.83
N GLN A 246 -14.56 23.79 6.85
CA GLN A 246 -16.01 23.96 6.87
C GLN A 246 -16.39 25.44 6.98
N ALA A 247 -15.75 26.20 7.89
CA ALA A 247 -15.99 27.65 8.00
C ALA A 247 -15.66 28.41 6.71
N MET A 248 -14.62 27.98 5.99
CA MET A 248 -14.27 28.50 4.68
C MET A 248 -15.38 28.22 3.65
N MET A 249 -15.90 27.00 3.60
CA MET A 249 -16.99 26.62 2.70
C MET A 249 -18.30 27.37 3.06
N ASP A 250 -18.61 27.53 4.33
CA ASP A 250 -19.77 28.28 4.83
C ASP A 250 -19.69 29.78 4.47
N ALA A 251 -18.47 30.33 4.35
CA ALA A 251 -18.21 31.67 3.86
C ALA A 251 -18.31 31.83 2.33
N GLY A 252 -18.64 30.74 1.60
CA GLY A 252 -18.89 30.74 0.18
C GLY A 252 -17.70 30.36 -0.70
N TYR A 253 -16.56 29.97 -0.12
CA TYR A 253 -15.44 29.45 -0.90
C TYR A 253 -15.72 28.01 -1.34
N GLU A 254 -15.51 27.73 -2.62
CA GLU A 254 -15.77 26.41 -3.19
C GLU A 254 -14.62 25.45 -2.90
N MET A 255 -14.94 24.20 -2.56
CA MET A 255 -14.02 23.07 -2.41
C MET A 255 -14.33 22.04 -3.49
N GLU A 256 -13.46 21.90 -4.47
CA GLU A 256 -13.65 20.92 -5.55
C GLU A 256 -13.40 19.49 -5.05
N GLN A 257 -14.23 18.58 -5.53
CA GLN A 257 -14.11 17.15 -5.25
C GLN A 257 -13.33 16.47 -6.38
N LEU A 258 -12.20 15.86 -6.06
CA LEU A 258 -11.42 15.05 -6.98
C LEU A 258 -11.56 13.57 -6.63
N ASP A 259 -12.48 12.89 -7.29
CA ASP A 259 -12.76 11.47 -7.05
C ASP A 259 -11.55 10.58 -7.37
N THR A 260 -11.32 9.62 -6.49
CA THR A 260 -10.34 8.55 -6.69
C THR A 260 -10.82 7.21 -6.11
N ALA A 261 -10.55 6.13 -6.83
CA ALA A 261 -10.83 4.75 -6.41
C ALA A 261 -9.52 3.98 -6.16
N GLU A 262 -8.46 4.70 -5.80
CA GLU A 262 -7.15 4.12 -5.53
C GLU A 262 -7.06 3.61 -4.10
N GLU A 263 -6.29 2.54 -3.88
CA GLU A 263 -5.94 2.08 -2.53
C GLU A 263 -5.03 3.10 -1.83
N VAL A 264 -5.14 3.17 -0.51
CA VAL A 264 -4.31 4.04 0.33
C VAL A 264 -3.59 3.23 1.38
N LEU A 265 -2.28 3.42 1.50
CA LEU A 265 -1.51 2.85 2.59
C LEU A 265 -1.60 3.78 3.79
N ASP A 266 -2.29 3.33 4.84
CA ASP A 266 -2.52 4.09 6.08
C ASP A 266 -1.91 3.38 7.30
N LEU A 267 -1.00 4.08 7.98
CA LEU A 267 -0.24 3.57 9.11
C LEU A 267 -0.78 4.13 10.44
N THR A 268 -1.88 3.57 10.92
CA THR A 268 -2.52 4.03 12.16
C THR A 268 -2.10 3.23 13.39
N ARG A 269 -2.03 1.89 13.30
CA ARG A 269 -1.71 0.95 14.38
C ARG A 269 -0.58 0.01 13.97
N LEU A 270 -0.01 -0.74 14.92
CA LEU A 270 1.05 -1.72 14.65
C LEU A 270 0.62 -2.78 13.61
N GLN A 271 -0.62 -3.24 13.66
CA GLN A 271 -1.16 -4.22 12.72
C GLN A 271 -1.16 -3.72 11.26
N ASP A 272 -1.23 -2.40 11.05
CA ASP A 272 -1.20 -1.80 9.71
C ASP A 272 0.17 -1.94 9.03
N VAL A 273 1.26 -2.10 9.80
CA VAL A 273 2.63 -2.18 9.25
C VAL A 273 2.75 -3.31 8.22
N THR A 274 2.20 -4.49 8.52
CA THR A 274 2.23 -5.62 7.59
C THR A 274 1.44 -5.32 6.32
N SER A 275 0.22 -4.77 6.46
CA SER A 275 -0.62 -4.42 5.30
C SER A 275 0.01 -3.32 4.45
N VAL A 276 0.64 -2.32 5.09
CA VAL A 276 1.38 -1.25 4.39
C VAL A 276 2.55 -1.84 3.61
N ARG A 277 3.37 -2.68 4.24
CA ARG A 277 4.52 -3.34 3.57
C ARG A 277 4.08 -4.21 2.40
N ASP A 278 3.00 -4.96 2.56
CA ASP A 278 2.45 -5.79 1.49
C ASP A 278 1.84 -4.95 0.35
N GLY A 279 1.31 -3.77 0.66
CA GLY A 279 0.81 -2.80 -0.30
C GLY A 279 1.88 -1.92 -0.98
N MET A 280 3.17 -2.04 -0.64
CA MET A 280 4.24 -1.21 -1.21
C MET A 280 4.37 -1.32 -2.74
N HIS A 281 3.83 -2.39 -3.35
CA HIS A 281 3.75 -2.51 -4.81
C HIS A 281 3.01 -1.35 -5.50
N LEU A 282 2.17 -0.61 -4.76
CA LEU A 282 1.46 0.57 -5.29
C LEU A 282 2.39 1.78 -5.51
N ILE A 283 3.56 1.78 -4.89
CA ILE A 283 4.45 2.95 -4.85
C ILE A 283 5.88 2.67 -5.27
N GLU A 284 6.41 1.48 -5.03
CA GLU A 284 7.73 1.08 -5.50
C GLU A 284 7.71 0.82 -7.00
N PRO A 285 8.83 1.07 -7.73
CA PRO A 285 8.86 0.84 -9.18
C PRO A 285 8.56 -0.62 -9.53
N PHE A 286 8.87 -1.54 -8.64
CA PHE A 286 8.51 -2.96 -8.75
C PHE A 286 8.55 -3.65 -7.39
N GLN A 287 7.93 -4.84 -7.32
CA GLN A 287 7.94 -5.74 -6.18
C GLN A 287 8.60 -7.05 -6.57
N LEU A 288 9.56 -7.52 -5.80
CA LEU A 288 10.13 -8.84 -5.93
C LEU A 288 9.59 -9.78 -4.87
N GLU A 289 8.90 -10.83 -5.32
CA GLU A 289 8.49 -11.99 -4.53
C GLU A 289 9.46 -13.14 -4.79
N VAL A 290 10.09 -13.65 -3.75
CA VAL A 290 11.01 -14.80 -3.87
C VAL A 290 10.31 -16.08 -3.44
N CYS A 291 10.37 -17.12 -4.30
CA CYS A 291 9.90 -18.45 -3.96
C CYS A 291 10.86 -19.11 -2.97
N ALA A 292 10.44 -19.22 -1.71
CA ALA A 292 11.21 -19.81 -0.61
C ALA A 292 10.67 -21.20 -0.24
N SER A 293 11.57 -22.13 0.13
CA SER A 293 11.17 -23.47 0.55
C SER A 293 11.56 -23.81 1.98
N SER A 294 12.12 -22.84 2.69
CA SER A 294 12.48 -22.97 4.10
C SER A 294 12.52 -21.60 4.77
N PRO A 295 12.43 -21.52 6.10
CA PRO A 295 12.67 -20.28 6.83
C PRO A 295 14.03 -19.63 6.54
N LEU A 296 15.06 -20.44 6.29
CA LEU A 296 16.40 -19.94 5.94
C LEU A 296 16.40 -19.23 4.59
N ASP A 297 15.69 -19.78 3.59
CA ASP A 297 15.50 -19.12 2.29
C ASP A 297 14.82 -17.76 2.47
N VAL A 298 13.81 -17.67 3.35
CA VAL A 298 13.09 -16.42 3.63
C VAL A 298 14.03 -15.37 4.23
N HIS A 299 14.84 -15.75 5.22
CA HIS A 299 15.85 -14.86 5.80
C HIS A 299 16.90 -14.42 4.78
N THR A 300 17.28 -15.29 3.85
CA THR A 300 18.23 -14.96 2.78
C THR A 300 17.61 -14.00 1.78
N ALA A 301 16.36 -14.24 1.36
CA ALA A 301 15.61 -13.35 0.48
C ALA A 301 15.43 -11.96 1.09
N ALA A 302 15.05 -11.89 2.37
CA ALA A 302 14.90 -10.63 3.09
C ALA A 302 16.21 -9.83 3.12
N ARG A 303 17.33 -10.48 3.40
CA ARG A 303 18.66 -9.82 3.40
C ARG A 303 19.13 -9.37 2.01
N GLY A 304 18.64 -10.00 0.94
CA GLY A 304 18.87 -9.60 -0.44
C GLY A 304 17.95 -8.47 -0.92
N GLY A 305 17.01 -8.02 -0.10
CA GLY A 305 16.10 -6.93 -0.43
C GLY A 305 14.76 -7.38 -1.03
N ALA A 306 14.41 -8.66 -1.00
CA ALA A 306 13.09 -9.12 -1.45
C ALA A 306 11.97 -8.41 -0.68
N HIS A 307 10.93 -7.99 -1.37
CA HIS A 307 9.80 -7.29 -0.79
C HIS A 307 8.87 -8.24 -0.04
N ARG A 308 8.75 -9.49 -0.49
CA ARG A 308 7.96 -10.56 0.12
C ARG A 308 8.46 -11.92 -0.37
N VAL A 309 7.92 -12.97 0.20
CA VAL A 309 8.16 -14.35 -0.24
C VAL A 309 6.86 -15.11 -0.45
N GLU A 310 6.87 -16.05 -1.41
CA GLU A 310 5.94 -17.18 -1.40
C GLU A 310 6.65 -18.35 -0.70
N LEU A 311 6.12 -18.77 0.45
CA LEU A 311 6.66 -19.90 1.20
C LEU A 311 5.92 -21.18 0.81
N CYS A 312 6.66 -22.18 0.37
CA CYS A 312 6.17 -23.53 0.08
C CYS A 312 7.12 -24.59 0.62
N ALA A 313 6.61 -25.77 0.95
CA ALA A 313 7.43 -26.96 1.12
C ALA A 313 7.65 -27.66 -0.23
N HIS A 314 8.63 -28.55 -0.32
CA HIS A 314 8.83 -29.42 -1.48
C HIS A 314 8.84 -28.68 -2.82
N TRP A 315 9.71 -27.68 -2.93
CA TRP A 315 9.85 -26.85 -4.13
C TRP A 315 10.07 -27.66 -5.41
N GLU A 316 10.81 -28.76 -5.34
CA GLU A 316 11.10 -29.71 -6.43
C GLU A 316 9.84 -30.35 -7.03
N CYS A 317 8.75 -30.43 -6.25
CA CYS A 317 7.43 -30.92 -6.69
C CYS A 317 6.51 -29.79 -7.19
N GLY A 318 7.04 -28.58 -7.33
CA GLY A 318 6.27 -27.39 -7.69
C GLY A 318 5.57 -26.73 -6.48
N GLY A 319 6.03 -27.00 -5.27
CA GLY A 319 5.55 -26.43 -4.02
C GLY A 319 4.32 -27.13 -3.44
N LEU A 320 4.36 -27.35 -2.14
CA LEU A 320 3.25 -27.85 -1.31
C LEU A 320 3.06 -26.94 -0.10
N THR A 321 1.98 -27.12 0.67
CA THR A 321 1.73 -26.37 1.90
C THR A 321 2.85 -26.59 2.90
N SER A 322 3.42 -25.50 3.43
CA SER A 322 4.44 -25.55 4.50
C SER A 322 3.79 -25.74 5.87
N PRO A 323 4.47 -26.43 6.82
CA PRO A 323 4.03 -26.49 8.21
C PRO A 323 3.90 -25.08 8.83
N GLU A 324 2.96 -24.91 9.76
CA GLU A 324 2.77 -23.63 10.49
C GLU A 324 4.05 -23.19 11.23
N THR A 325 4.83 -24.12 11.75
CA THR A 325 6.11 -23.85 12.41
C THR A 325 7.09 -23.12 11.50
N ASP A 326 7.11 -23.47 10.22
CA ASP A 326 7.98 -22.84 9.23
C ASP A 326 7.47 -21.44 8.86
N ILE A 327 6.14 -21.25 8.78
CA ILE A 327 5.54 -19.93 8.57
C ILE A 327 5.93 -18.99 9.73
N ARG A 328 5.73 -19.44 10.98
CA ARG A 328 6.10 -18.67 12.18
C ARG A 328 7.59 -18.36 12.25
N ALA A 329 8.45 -19.28 11.83
CA ALA A 329 9.89 -19.07 11.75
C ALA A 329 10.27 -18.08 10.63
N ALA A 330 9.63 -18.19 9.48
CA ALA A 330 9.82 -17.30 8.32
C ALA A 330 9.46 -15.85 8.62
N LEU A 331 8.38 -15.60 9.37
CA LEU A 331 7.93 -14.27 9.76
C LEU A 331 8.98 -13.48 10.56
N LYS A 332 9.92 -14.17 11.24
CA LYS A 332 11.04 -13.52 11.94
C LYS A 332 12.00 -12.78 10.99
N ALA A 333 11.94 -13.07 9.69
CA ALA A 333 12.74 -12.35 8.69
C ALA A 333 12.28 -10.91 8.46
N GLY A 334 11.05 -10.56 8.88
CA GLY A 334 10.55 -9.21 8.83
C GLY A 334 9.99 -8.76 7.50
N ILE A 335 9.70 -9.67 6.58
CA ILE A 335 9.01 -9.38 5.31
C ILE A 335 7.71 -10.19 5.22
N PRO A 336 6.71 -9.72 4.44
CA PRO A 336 5.46 -10.44 4.24
C PRO A 336 5.68 -11.85 3.70
N VAL A 337 4.92 -12.81 4.24
CA VAL A 337 4.93 -14.21 3.81
C VAL A 337 3.58 -14.54 3.19
N HIS A 338 3.56 -14.88 1.92
CA HIS A 338 2.44 -15.54 1.25
C HIS A 338 2.63 -17.05 1.38
N ALA A 339 1.67 -17.77 1.94
CA ALA A 339 1.80 -19.22 2.16
C ALA A 339 1.03 -20.00 1.11
N LEU A 340 1.73 -20.90 0.41
CA LEU A 340 1.10 -21.78 -0.56
C LEU A 340 0.20 -22.80 0.14
N VAL A 341 -1.05 -22.92 -0.33
CA VAL A 341 -2.00 -23.97 0.10
C VAL A 341 -2.24 -24.92 -1.07
N ARG A 342 -1.50 -26.02 -1.06
CA ARG A 342 -1.54 -27.06 -2.08
C ARG A 342 -1.31 -28.43 -1.45
N PRO A 343 -2.29 -29.37 -1.53
CA PRO A 343 -2.23 -30.63 -0.77
C PRO A 343 -1.24 -31.64 -1.35
N ARG A 344 -1.00 -31.62 -2.64
CA ARG A 344 -0.15 -32.60 -3.34
C ARG A 344 0.41 -32.07 -4.66
N ALA A 345 1.43 -32.70 -5.17
CA ALA A 345 1.94 -32.48 -6.52
C ALA A 345 0.95 -32.95 -7.62
N GLY A 346 1.23 -32.59 -8.86
CA GLY A 346 0.42 -32.96 -10.05
C GLY A 346 -0.65 -31.92 -10.38
N HIS A 347 -1.79 -32.40 -10.91
CA HIS A 347 -2.88 -31.53 -11.40
C HIS A 347 -3.64 -30.82 -10.28
N PHE A 348 -4.39 -29.79 -10.65
CA PHE A 348 -5.11 -28.91 -9.73
C PHE A 348 -6.62 -29.24 -9.59
N ALA A 349 -7.08 -30.37 -10.15
CA ALA A 349 -8.43 -30.85 -9.90
C ALA A 349 -8.43 -31.69 -8.63
N TYR A 350 -9.05 -31.17 -7.58
CA TYR A 350 -9.02 -31.74 -6.25
C TYR A 350 -10.30 -32.49 -5.91
N THR A 351 -10.20 -33.55 -5.06
CA THR A 351 -11.35 -34.26 -4.50
C THR A 351 -12.09 -33.37 -3.48
N HIS A 352 -13.23 -33.83 -3.01
CA HIS A 352 -13.99 -33.11 -1.97
C HIS A 352 -13.19 -33.04 -0.68
N GLU A 353 -12.54 -34.10 -0.27
CA GLU A 353 -11.72 -34.20 0.93
C GLU A 353 -10.49 -33.26 0.83
N GLU A 354 -9.83 -33.22 -0.33
CA GLU A 354 -8.72 -32.30 -0.57
C GLU A 354 -9.15 -30.84 -0.49
N LYS A 355 -10.33 -30.48 -1.04
CA LYS A 355 -10.90 -29.13 -0.94
C LYS A 355 -11.26 -28.75 0.50
N SER A 356 -11.82 -29.67 1.28
CA SER A 356 -12.06 -29.47 2.72
C SER A 356 -10.77 -29.22 3.46
N TRP A 357 -9.76 -30.07 3.25
CA TRP A 357 -8.45 -29.90 3.84
C TRP A 357 -7.82 -28.55 3.44
N MET A 358 -7.90 -28.14 2.18
CA MET A 358 -7.39 -26.84 1.73
C MET A 358 -8.07 -25.68 2.47
N THR A 359 -9.37 -25.76 2.71
CA THR A 359 -10.10 -24.72 3.46
C THR A 359 -9.56 -24.60 4.90
N GLU A 360 -9.36 -25.72 5.59
CA GLU A 360 -8.74 -25.75 6.92
C GLU A 360 -7.32 -25.17 6.90
N GLN A 361 -6.53 -25.51 5.86
CA GLN A 361 -5.16 -25.00 5.73
C GLN A 361 -5.11 -23.50 5.42
N ILE A 362 -6.06 -22.94 4.67
CA ILE A 362 -6.15 -21.48 4.48
C ILE A 362 -6.29 -20.80 5.84
N GLN A 363 -7.22 -21.25 6.69
CA GLN A 363 -7.36 -20.73 8.04
C GLN A 363 -6.05 -20.87 8.83
N ALA A 364 -5.45 -22.07 8.85
CA ALA A 364 -4.25 -22.37 9.62
C ALA A 364 -3.04 -21.48 9.22
N VAL A 365 -2.79 -21.28 7.92
CA VAL A 365 -1.68 -20.45 7.46
C VAL A 365 -1.91 -18.97 7.78
N LEU A 366 -3.16 -18.50 7.69
CA LEU A 366 -3.52 -17.13 8.05
C LEU A 366 -3.42 -16.88 9.56
N ASP A 367 -3.79 -17.86 10.40
CA ASP A 367 -3.65 -17.82 11.87
C ASP A 367 -2.18 -17.94 12.31
N ALA A 368 -1.36 -18.62 11.50
CA ALA A 368 0.09 -18.64 11.71
C ALA A 368 0.76 -17.29 11.46
N GLY A 369 0.05 -16.35 10.81
CA GLY A 369 0.50 -14.98 10.54
C GLY A 369 0.89 -14.73 9.08
N ALA A 370 0.64 -15.66 8.15
CA ALA A 370 0.84 -15.39 6.72
C ALA A 370 -0.02 -14.20 6.28
N SER A 371 0.57 -13.30 5.50
CA SER A 371 -0.14 -12.13 4.99
C SER A 371 -1.25 -12.51 4.02
N ARG A 372 -1.04 -13.58 3.24
CA ARG A 372 -1.98 -14.14 2.29
C ARG A 372 -1.83 -15.65 2.15
N ALA A 373 -2.91 -16.32 1.77
CA ALA A 373 -2.90 -17.70 1.29
C ALA A 373 -2.85 -17.71 -0.25
N VAL A 374 -1.94 -18.52 -0.81
CA VAL A 374 -1.79 -18.70 -2.25
C VAL A 374 -2.53 -19.97 -2.65
N VAL A 375 -3.61 -19.83 -3.43
CA VAL A 375 -4.62 -20.86 -3.67
C VAL A 375 -4.95 -21.01 -5.16
N GLY A 376 -5.63 -22.09 -5.52
CA GLY A 376 -6.21 -22.29 -6.85
C GLY A 376 -6.70 -23.71 -7.01
N GLY A 377 -7.72 -23.88 -7.85
CA GLY A 377 -8.32 -25.19 -8.13
C GLY A 377 -9.01 -25.20 -9.48
N LEU A 378 -8.97 -26.37 -10.12
CA LEU A 378 -9.69 -26.63 -11.36
C LEU A 378 -10.76 -27.69 -11.12
N ARG A 379 -11.76 -27.71 -11.97
CA ARG A 379 -12.70 -28.83 -12.11
C ARG A 379 -12.05 -29.95 -12.96
N SER A 380 -12.65 -31.12 -12.94
CA SER A 380 -12.15 -32.29 -13.70
C SER A 380 -12.14 -32.08 -15.23
N ASP A 381 -12.94 -31.14 -15.72
CA ASP A 381 -13.00 -30.73 -17.12
C ASP A 381 -11.94 -29.67 -17.50
N GLY A 382 -11.09 -29.27 -16.55
CA GLY A 382 -10.04 -28.27 -16.74
C GLY A 382 -10.52 -26.81 -16.67
N THR A 383 -11.79 -26.57 -16.33
CA THR A 383 -12.29 -25.22 -16.07
C THR A 383 -11.98 -24.76 -14.66
N TRP A 384 -12.07 -23.45 -14.41
CA TRP A 384 -11.84 -22.89 -13.09
C TRP A 384 -12.92 -23.30 -12.08
N ASP A 385 -12.53 -23.69 -10.87
CA ASP A 385 -13.48 -23.99 -9.80
C ASP A 385 -13.95 -22.70 -9.12
N ALA A 386 -14.87 -22.01 -9.80
CA ALA A 386 -15.39 -20.71 -9.36
C ALA A 386 -16.15 -20.79 -8.03
N GLU A 387 -16.90 -21.88 -7.80
CA GLU A 387 -17.65 -22.09 -6.58
C GLU A 387 -16.73 -22.26 -5.36
N LEU A 388 -15.64 -23.01 -5.51
CA LEU A 388 -14.64 -23.20 -4.48
C LEU A 388 -13.96 -21.86 -4.11
N THR A 389 -13.53 -21.08 -5.10
CA THR A 389 -12.82 -19.83 -4.87
C THR A 389 -13.75 -18.73 -4.35
N ALA A 390 -15.02 -18.69 -4.77
CA ALA A 390 -16.01 -17.77 -4.21
C ALA A 390 -16.26 -18.04 -2.73
N ARG A 391 -16.41 -19.31 -2.32
CA ARG A 391 -16.56 -19.71 -0.93
C ARG A 391 -15.34 -19.30 -0.09
N TRP A 392 -14.10 -19.53 -0.56
CA TRP A 392 -12.92 -19.08 0.14
C TRP A 392 -12.84 -17.55 0.27
N ALA A 393 -13.25 -16.82 -0.78
CA ALA A 393 -13.26 -15.37 -0.74
C ALA A 393 -14.32 -14.81 0.23
N GLU A 394 -15.47 -15.48 0.34
CA GLU A 394 -16.52 -15.14 1.32
C GLU A 394 -16.03 -15.41 2.76
N GLU A 395 -15.40 -16.56 3.01
CA GLU A 395 -14.98 -16.99 4.34
C GLU A 395 -13.75 -16.21 4.85
N PHE A 396 -12.74 -16.00 3.99
CA PHE A 396 -11.43 -15.44 4.39
C PHE A 396 -11.19 -14.02 3.91
N GLY A 397 -12.00 -13.50 3.01
CA GLY A 397 -11.82 -12.23 2.32
C GLY A 397 -10.95 -12.37 1.06
N GLY A 398 -11.46 -11.93 -0.09
CA GLY A 398 -10.75 -12.03 -1.38
C GLY A 398 -9.40 -11.32 -1.39
N HIS A 399 -9.22 -10.27 -0.59
CA HIS A 399 -7.97 -9.53 -0.44
C HIS A 399 -6.85 -10.32 0.27
N ARG A 400 -7.21 -11.36 1.03
CA ARG A 400 -6.24 -12.27 1.70
C ARG A 400 -5.84 -13.46 0.83
N LEU A 401 -6.36 -13.55 -0.39
CA LEU A 401 -6.10 -14.64 -1.32
C LEU A 401 -5.28 -14.17 -2.52
N VAL A 402 -4.36 -15.04 -2.98
CA VAL A 402 -3.63 -14.91 -4.25
C VAL A 402 -3.89 -16.15 -5.07
N VAL A 403 -4.20 -16.01 -6.34
CA VAL A 403 -4.40 -17.17 -7.22
C VAL A 403 -3.06 -17.57 -7.83
N HIS A 404 -2.68 -18.83 -7.63
CA HIS A 404 -1.45 -19.39 -8.18
C HIS A 404 -1.62 -19.89 -9.63
N ARG A 405 -0.56 -20.46 -10.20
CA ARG A 405 -0.46 -20.89 -11.61
C ARG A 405 -1.40 -22.02 -12.04
N ALA A 406 -2.30 -22.53 -11.19
CA ALA A 406 -3.42 -23.36 -11.65
C ALA A 406 -4.24 -22.63 -12.73
N LEU A 407 -4.31 -21.29 -12.64
CA LEU A 407 -4.96 -20.45 -13.64
C LEU A 407 -4.30 -20.53 -15.03
N ASP A 408 -3.00 -20.76 -15.09
CA ASP A 408 -2.26 -20.95 -16.36
C ASP A 408 -2.69 -22.22 -17.09
N ALA A 409 -3.18 -23.21 -16.35
CA ALA A 409 -3.69 -24.48 -16.89
C ALA A 409 -5.21 -24.45 -17.14
N CYS A 410 -5.91 -23.36 -16.82
CA CYS A 410 -7.35 -23.23 -17.01
C CYS A 410 -7.69 -23.12 -18.51
N MET A 411 -8.64 -23.93 -18.97
CA MET A 411 -9.09 -23.94 -20.38
C MET A 411 -9.96 -22.71 -20.71
N ASP A 412 -10.84 -22.30 -19.80
CA ASP A 412 -11.66 -21.09 -19.90
C ASP A 412 -11.13 -20.00 -18.98
N TRP A 413 -10.13 -19.29 -19.42
CA TRP A 413 -9.53 -18.21 -18.62
C TRP A 413 -10.41 -16.95 -18.54
N GLN A 414 -11.30 -16.67 -19.53
CA GLN A 414 -12.23 -15.54 -19.50
C GLN A 414 -13.30 -15.76 -18.44
N GLY A 415 -13.91 -16.95 -18.39
CA GLY A 415 -14.84 -17.32 -17.32
C GLY A 415 -14.21 -17.31 -15.95
N ALA A 416 -12.95 -17.78 -15.85
CA ALA A 416 -12.18 -17.68 -14.60
C ALA A 416 -11.97 -16.22 -14.17
N ALA A 417 -11.64 -15.31 -15.09
CA ALA A 417 -11.48 -13.89 -14.81
C ALA A 417 -12.76 -13.26 -14.24
N ALA A 418 -13.91 -13.55 -14.86
CA ALA A 418 -15.21 -13.06 -14.40
C ALA A 418 -15.50 -13.54 -12.97
N ALA A 419 -15.37 -14.84 -12.70
CA ALA A 419 -15.63 -15.44 -11.40
C ALA A 419 -14.71 -14.89 -10.29
N LEU A 420 -13.40 -14.73 -10.58
CA LEU A 420 -12.45 -14.17 -9.63
C LEU A 420 -12.74 -12.69 -9.30
N ARG A 421 -13.19 -11.91 -10.29
CA ARG A 421 -13.61 -10.53 -10.06
C ARG A 421 -14.86 -10.43 -9.18
N GLU A 422 -15.86 -11.26 -9.44
CA GLU A 422 -17.09 -11.33 -8.64
C GLU A 422 -16.79 -11.69 -7.18
N SER A 423 -15.87 -12.64 -6.95
CA SER A 423 -15.44 -13.03 -5.59
C SER A 423 -14.54 -12.01 -4.89
N GLY A 424 -14.13 -10.92 -5.55
CA GLY A 424 -13.26 -9.90 -4.96
C GLY A 424 -11.77 -10.27 -4.91
N ILE A 425 -11.37 -11.40 -5.49
CA ILE A 425 -9.93 -11.75 -5.62
C ILE A 425 -9.34 -10.94 -6.76
N ARG A 426 -8.21 -10.27 -6.51
CA ARG A 426 -7.57 -9.36 -7.46
C ARG A 426 -6.13 -9.71 -7.79
N ARG A 427 -5.49 -10.60 -7.05
CA ARG A 427 -4.05 -10.91 -7.18
C ARG A 427 -3.82 -12.27 -7.81
N LEU A 428 -2.98 -12.29 -8.86
CA LEU A 428 -2.67 -13.48 -9.64
C LEU A 428 -1.14 -13.67 -9.71
N LEU A 429 -0.68 -14.91 -9.55
CA LEU A 429 0.64 -15.36 -10.01
C LEU A 429 0.45 -16.11 -11.31
N SER A 430 1.02 -15.62 -12.41
CA SER A 430 0.79 -16.21 -13.74
C SER A 430 2.02 -16.12 -14.65
N SER A 431 2.15 -17.08 -15.55
CA SER A 431 3.03 -17.05 -16.72
C SER A 431 2.28 -16.80 -18.03
N GLY A 432 0.98 -16.44 -17.94
CA GLY A 432 0.11 -16.27 -19.11
C GLY A 432 -0.19 -17.58 -19.85
N GLY A 433 -0.18 -18.72 -19.13
CA GLY A 433 -0.44 -20.04 -19.71
C GLY A 433 0.68 -20.57 -20.61
N LYS A 434 1.91 -20.10 -20.40
CA LYS A 434 3.11 -20.55 -21.12
C LYS A 434 4.18 -21.05 -20.15
N GLU A 435 5.15 -21.79 -20.67
CA GLU A 435 6.29 -22.26 -19.89
C GLU A 435 7.10 -21.10 -19.31
N ALA A 436 7.35 -20.05 -20.09
CA ALA A 436 7.99 -18.82 -19.65
C ALA A 436 7.02 -17.62 -19.77
N ALA A 437 7.00 -16.77 -18.76
CA ALA A 437 6.10 -15.62 -18.67
C ALA A 437 6.19 -14.68 -19.88
N TRP A 438 7.41 -14.47 -20.42
CA TRP A 438 7.59 -13.61 -21.59
C TRP A 438 6.85 -14.11 -22.83
N ALA A 439 6.76 -15.42 -23.03
CA ALA A 439 5.96 -16.03 -24.10
C ALA A 439 4.45 -15.87 -23.87
N GLY A 440 4.03 -15.77 -22.59
CA GLY A 440 2.63 -15.58 -22.19
C GLY A 440 2.20 -14.12 -22.01
N ARG A 441 3.06 -13.14 -22.33
CA ARG A 441 2.83 -11.71 -22.05
C ARG A 441 1.54 -11.12 -22.62
N ALA A 442 1.00 -11.70 -23.71
CA ALA A 442 -0.28 -11.25 -24.26
C ALA A 442 -1.43 -11.52 -23.27
N ARG A 443 -1.53 -12.76 -22.74
CA ARG A 443 -2.54 -13.12 -21.74
C ARG A 443 -2.32 -12.40 -20.41
N ILE A 444 -1.07 -12.14 -20.02
CA ILE A 444 -0.74 -11.33 -18.84
C ILE A 444 -1.32 -9.92 -19.00
N ARG A 445 -1.22 -9.31 -20.17
CA ARG A 445 -1.83 -8.02 -20.48
C ARG A 445 -3.36 -8.08 -20.40
N ASP A 446 -3.97 -9.15 -20.89
CA ASP A 446 -5.43 -9.35 -20.80
C ASP A 446 -5.88 -9.41 -19.32
N TRP A 447 -5.13 -10.10 -18.45
CA TRP A 447 -5.38 -10.10 -17.00
C TRP A 447 -5.33 -8.70 -16.40
N MET A 448 -4.31 -7.89 -16.76
CA MET A 448 -4.20 -6.51 -16.28
C MET A 448 -5.37 -5.66 -16.76
N GLN A 449 -5.75 -5.77 -18.03
CA GLN A 449 -6.91 -5.05 -18.58
C GLN A 449 -8.22 -5.47 -17.92
N ALA A 450 -8.30 -6.71 -17.47
CA ALA A 450 -9.42 -7.19 -16.66
C ALA A 450 -9.39 -6.69 -15.20
N GLY A 451 -8.39 -5.88 -14.79
CA GLY A 451 -8.30 -5.26 -13.48
C GLY A 451 -7.62 -6.10 -12.41
N PHE A 452 -6.76 -7.06 -12.80
CA PHE A 452 -5.97 -7.84 -11.87
C PHE A 452 -4.58 -7.26 -11.66
N GLU A 453 -4.07 -7.40 -10.43
CA GLU A 453 -2.67 -7.26 -10.09
C GLU A 453 -1.96 -8.58 -10.45
N VAL A 454 -1.08 -8.53 -11.45
CA VAL A 454 -0.39 -9.73 -11.92
C VAL A 454 1.05 -9.73 -11.43
N THR A 455 1.39 -10.73 -10.63
CA THR A 455 2.78 -11.10 -10.35
C THR A 455 3.22 -12.05 -11.46
N VAL A 456 4.21 -11.63 -12.26
CA VAL A 456 4.72 -12.47 -13.34
C VAL A 456 5.73 -13.48 -12.81
N GLY A 457 5.52 -14.76 -13.12
CA GLY A 457 6.39 -15.85 -12.67
C GLY A 457 6.68 -16.85 -13.77
N SER A 458 7.71 -17.65 -13.57
CA SER A 458 8.27 -18.64 -14.53
C SER A 458 9.23 -18.00 -15.53
N GLY A 459 10.52 -18.27 -15.34
CA GLY A 459 11.60 -17.85 -16.25
C GLY A 459 11.83 -16.34 -16.32
N VAL A 460 11.32 -15.57 -15.36
CA VAL A 460 11.56 -14.12 -15.28
C VAL A 460 12.97 -13.84 -14.77
N ARG A 461 13.62 -12.85 -15.36
CA ARG A 461 15.03 -12.48 -15.08
C ARG A 461 15.16 -10.98 -14.82
N PRO A 462 16.14 -10.54 -14.00
CA PRO A 462 16.40 -9.13 -13.74
C PRO A 462 16.58 -8.30 -15.02
N GLN A 463 17.24 -8.86 -16.03
CA GLN A 463 17.51 -8.19 -17.32
C GLN A 463 16.22 -7.86 -18.12
N GLN A 464 15.13 -8.56 -17.84
CA GLN A 464 13.81 -8.31 -18.47
C GLN A 464 12.96 -7.30 -17.69
N ARG A 465 13.43 -6.84 -16.52
CA ARG A 465 12.67 -5.97 -15.62
C ARG A 465 12.17 -4.70 -16.33
N ALA A 466 13.06 -4.02 -17.07
CA ALA A 466 12.71 -2.78 -17.76
C ALA A 466 11.59 -2.98 -18.81
N ASP A 467 11.63 -4.09 -19.56
CA ASP A 467 10.63 -4.42 -20.55
C ASP A 467 9.25 -4.67 -19.90
N TRP A 468 9.24 -5.40 -18.79
CA TRP A 468 8.03 -5.66 -18.03
C TRP A 468 7.44 -4.39 -17.41
N LEU A 469 8.29 -3.53 -16.83
CA LEU A 469 7.87 -2.22 -16.31
C LEU A 469 7.29 -1.33 -17.42
N GLY A 470 7.88 -1.37 -18.61
CA GLY A 470 7.36 -0.68 -19.79
C GLY A 470 5.96 -1.17 -20.22
N MET A 471 5.60 -2.41 -19.88
CA MET A 471 4.26 -2.97 -20.08
C MET A 471 3.29 -2.68 -18.93
N GLY A 472 3.74 -2.02 -17.85
CA GLY A 472 2.96 -1.74 -16.66
C GLY A 472 2.98 -2.85 -15.59
N ILE A 473 3.78 -3.92 -15.79
CA ILE A 473 3.98 -4.96 -14.78
C ILE A 473 4.95 -4.45 -13.73
N GLN A 474 4.54 -4.52 -12.46
CA GLN A 474 5.33 -4.06 -11.32
C GLN A 474 5.63 -5.18 -10.31
N SER A 475 5.18 -6.40 -10.52
CA SER A 475 5.36 -7.49 -9.57
C SER A 475 5.97 -8.73 -10.25
N PHE A 476 7.06 -9.21 -9.67
CA PHE A 476 7.89 -10.31 -10.19
C PHE A 476 8.00 -11.42 -9.17
N HIS A 477 7.84 -12.66 -9.62
CA HIS A 477 8.08 -13.87 -8.83
C HIS A 477 9.28 -14.60 -9.39
N ALA A 478 10.31 -14.78 -8.57
CA ALA A 478 11.55 -15.44 -8.98
C ALA A 478 12.02 -16.46 -7.93
N SER A 479 12.68 -17.51 -8.37
CA SER A 479 13.27 -18.48 -7.45
C SER A 479 14.54 -17.98 -6.79
N CYS A 480 15.32 -17.14 -7.47
CA CYS A 480 16.62 -16.64 -7.00
C CYS A 480 17.53 -17.75 -6.44
N ARG A 481 17.51 -18.95 -7.05
CA ARG A 481 18.16 -20.17 -6.57
C ARG A 481 19.35 -20.53 -7.39
N GLU A 482 20.34 -21.13 -6.74
CA GLU A 482 21.49 -21.74 -7.39
C GLU A 482 21.50 -23.25 -7.10
N ARG A 483 21.88 -24.05 -8.11
CA ARG A 483 22.10 -25.48 -7.93
C ARG A 483 23.40 -25.71 -7.18
N LYS A 484 23.32 -26.37 -6.02
CA LYS A 484 24.50 -26.82 -5.26
C LYS A 484 24.48 -28.34 -5.17
N GLU A 485 25.61 -28.93 -5.55
CA GLU A 485 25.81 -30.40 -5.47
C GLU A 485 26.68 -30.71 -4.25
N HIS A 486 26.21 -31.64 -3.45
CA HIS A 486 26.97 -32.21 -2.36
C HIS A 486 27.00 -33.73 -2.54
N ALA A 487 28.19 -34.25 -2.91
CA ALA A 487 28.40 -35.69 -2.98
C ALA A 487 29.01 -36.17 -1.69
N THR A 488 28.40 -37.18 -1.07
CA THR A 488 28.98 -37.95 0.03
C THR A 488 29.03 -39.43 -0.37
N ALA A 489 29.82 -40.23 0.36
CA ALA A 489 29.97 -41.67 0.05
C ALA A 489 28.66 -42.49 0.15
N LEU A 490 27.64 -41.92 0.80
CA LEU A 490 26.35 -42.60 1.06
C LEU A 490 25.15 -41.85 0.46
N PHE A 491 25.27 -40.53 0.22
CA PHE A 491 24.16 -39.73 -0.27
C PHE A 491 24.66 -38.71 -1.28
N ASP A 492 24.19 -38.83 -2.52
CA ASP A 492 24.31 -37.78 -3.55
C ASP A 492 23.14 -36.85 -3.41
N GLY A 493 23.37 -35.60 -3.04
CA GLY A 493 22.33 -34.59 -2.83
C GLY A 493 22.54 -33.37 -3.69
N VAL A 494 21.48 -32.97 -4.39
CA VAL A 494 21.39 -31.69 -5.06
C VAL A 494 20.36 -30.85 -4.31
N HIS A 495 20.74 -29.65 -3.88
CA HIS A 495 19.78 -28.72 -3.31
C HIS A 495 19.89 -27.35 -4.00
N TYR A 496 18.82 -26.58 -3.90
CA TYR A 496 18.65 -25.31 -4.59
C TYR A 496 18.31 -24.20 -3.59
N PRO A 497 19.29 -23.75 -2.75
CA PRO A 497 19.02 -22.67 -1.80
C PRO A 497 18.85 -21.32 -2.51
N VAL A 498 18.04 -20.44 -1.94
CA VAL A 498 17.97 -19.04 -2.35
C VAL A 498 19.35 -18.41 -2.12
N GLN A 499 19.83 -17.66 -3.12
CA GLN A 499 21.10 -16.92 -3.05
C GLN A 499 20.80 -15.43 -2.87
N ARG A 500 21.49 -14.82 -1.92
CA ARG A 500 21.34 -13.39 -1.62
C ARG A 500 21.72 -12.54 -2.85
N GLU A 501 22.81 -12.88 -3.48
CA GLU A 501 23.33 -12.18 -4.66
C GLU A 501 22.32 -12.21 -5.83
N ALA A 502 21.66 -13.35 -6.05
CA ALA A 502 20.63 -13.49 -7.07
C ALA A 502 19.35 -12.68 -6.77
N VAL A 503 19.10 -12.36 -5.49
CA VAL A 503 18.04 -11.42 -5.09
C VAL A 503 18.50 -9.98 -5.33
N GLU A 504 19.73 -9.64 -4.91
CA GLU A 504 20.33 -8.31 -5.07
C GLU A 504 20.44 -7.88 -6.53
N GLU A 505 20.66 -8.81 -7.48
CA GLU A 505 20.68 -8.52 -8.92
C GLU A 505 19.39 -7.84 -9.44
N TRP A 506 18.26 -8.05 -8.80
CA TRP A 506 17.00 -7.40 -9.17
C TRP A 506 17.01 -5.90 -8.92
N PHE A 507 17.86 -5.41 -8.05
CA PHE A 507 17.94 -4.02 -7.62
C PHE A 507 19.09 -3.26 -8.27
N VAL A 508 19.92 -3.94 -9.06
CA VAL A 508 21.02 -3.33 -9.81
C VAL A 508 20.53 -2.92 -11.20
N GLY A 509 20.72 -1.65 -11.59
CA GLY A 509 20.42 -1.10 -12.92
C GLY A 509 19.32 -0.07 -12.94
#